data_42c18b2f3fa229c4b7b993edfb1f5bca
#
_entry.id   42c18b2f3fa229c4b7b993edfb1f5bca
#
_cell.length_a   1.000
_cell.length_b   1.000
_cell.length_c   1.000
_cell.angle_alpha   90.00
_cell.angle_beta   90.00
_cell.angle_gamma   90.00
#
_symmetry.space_group_name_H-M   'P 1'
#
loop_
_entity.id
_entity.type
_entity.pdbx_description
1 polymer ?
#
loop_
_entity_poly.entity_id
_entity_poly.type
_entity_poly.pdbx_seq_one_letter_code
_entity_poly.pdbx_strand_id
1 'polypeptide(L)'
;MRLLSLEVQNYRNICAARLEPGRELTVICGNNGQGKTNLLEAIWLLTGGKSFRGGKDAELVRRGEAFAVLEADTQRDRPEGCEPAEPAHIRMTVGTPEAAKPGRYAAVNGAAPKRAAALAGSFPAVVFDPGHLSLVKGAPEGRRKFLDAALCQLYPGYLASYRRYVRVLQQKNALLRHSATRQERPYAEKRTLLEVLNTELAAQGEALQQRRREYLTLLAPRACANYAELSHGAERMSIRYAAQFTPGGLADLLRQRQEEELRAGQSLCGIHREDLELLLDDQPARVYASQGQQRSVVLSLKMAEAAAAAQITGEHPVLLLDDVLSELDEGRKQYLLTCMKEKQTFVTSCDDTEFLKTDGEVYRMDGGVLNRV
;
A
#
# COMPACT_ATOMS: atom_id res chain seq x y z
N MET A 1 -12.74 -6.01 9.96
CA MET A 1 -12.15 -4.75 10.53
C MET A 1 -13.07 -3.59 10.25
N ARG A 2 -13.29 -2.73 11.24
CA ARG A 2 -14.12 -1.51 11.10
C ARG A 2 -13.46 -0.30 11.75
N LEU A 3 -13.61 0.85 11.11
CA LEU A 3 -13.39 2.17 11.68
C LEU A 3 -14.70 2.62 12.32
N LEU A 4 -14.70 2.96 13.61
CA LEU A 4 -15.88 3.41 14.34
C LEU A 4 -15.98 4.93 14.37
N SER A 5 -14.83 5.60 14.53
CA SER A 5 -14.71 7.05 14.51
C SER A 5 -13.34 7.48 13.99
N LEU A 6 -13.27 8.68 13.42
CA LEU A 6 -12.01 9.33 13.02
C LEU A 6 -12.11 10.83 13.31
N GLU A 7 -11.13 11.35 14.05
CA GLU A 7 -10.91 12.77 14.20
C GLU A 7 -9.58 13.15 13.54
N VAL A 8 -9.61 14.22 12.76
CA VAL A 8 -8.46 14.72 12.00
C VAL A 8 -8.24 16.17 12.33
N GLN A 9 -7.01 16.54 12.69
CA GLN A 9 -6.64 17.93 12.99
C GLN A 9 -5.37 18.31 12.23
N ASN A 10 -5.39 19.49 11.60
CA ASN A 10 -4.24 20.09 10.88
C ASN A 10 -3.61 19.18 9.83
N TYR A 11 -4.43 18.44 9.10
CA TYR A 11 -3.97 17.47 8.11
C TYR A 11 -4.22 17.96 6.69
N ARG A 12 -3.16 18.11 5.88
CA ARG A 12 -3.27 18.63 4.49
C ARG A 12 -4.04 19.96 4.45
N ASN A 13 -5.22 19.98 3.80
CA ASN A 13 -6.12 21.15 3.78
C ASN A 13 -7.20 21.08 4.87
N ILE A 14 -7.29 19.99 5.62
CA ILE A 14 -8.28 19.80 6.70
C ILE A 14 -7.79 20.50 7.96
N CYS A 15 -8.56 21.47 8.45
CA CYS A 15 -8.30 22.11 9.74
C CYS A 15 -8.74 21.18 10.87
N ALA A 16 -10.00 20.79 10.85
CA ALA A 16 -10.59 19.82 11.77
C ALA A 16 -11.73 19.10 11.04
N ALA A 17 -11.82 17.78 11.21
CA ALA A 17 -12.93 16.98 10.72
C ALA A 17 -13.20 15.83 11.69
N ARG A 18 -14.47 15.50 11.87
CA ARG A 18 -14.93 14.32 12.62
C ARG A 18 -15.82 13.48 11.71
N LEU A 19 -15.52 12.19 11.62
CA LEU A 19 -16.23 11.21 10.82
C LEU A 19 -16.70 10.07 11.73
N GLU A 20 -18.00 9.78 11.68
CA GLU A 20 -18.61 8.59 12.28
C GLU A 20 -19.17 7.73 11.13
N PRO A 21 -18.39 6.80 10.59
CA PRO A 21 -18.72 6.10 9.37
C PRO A 21 -19.83 5.09 9.57
N GLY A 22 -20.56 4.82 8.50
CA GLY A 22 -21.52 3.73 8.44
C GLY A 22 -20.86 2.35 8.58
N ARG A 23 -21.67 1.36 8.85
CA ARG A 23 -21.20 -0.01 9.02
C ARG A 23 -20.64 -0.61 7.73
N GLU A 24 -21.27 -0.32 6.59
CA GLU A 24 -20.91 -0.86 5.28
C GLU A 24 -20.40 0.24 4.35
N LEU A 25 -21.21 1.21 4.02
CA LEU A 25 -20.88 2.25 3.05
C LEU A 25 -20.84 3.63 3.70
N THR A 26 -19.78 4.36 3.44
CA THR A 26 -19.67 5.80 3.75
C THR A 26 -19.22 6.54 2.50
N VAL A 27 -20.02 7.49 2.06
CA VAL A 27 -19.75 8.32 0.88
C VAL A 27 -19.29 9.70 1.34
N ILE A 28 -18.19 10.16 0.77
CA ILE A 28 -17.63 11.50 0.99
C ILE A 28 -17.75 12.26 -0.33
N CYS A 29 -18.75 13.13 -0.46
CA CYS A 29 -19.00 13.92 -1.66
C CYS A 29 -18.45 15.34 -1.55
N GLY A 30 -18.36 16.03 -2.67
CA GLY A 30 -17.94 17.44 -2.76
C GLY A 30 -17.07 17.71 -3.98
N ASN A 31 -16.87 18.99 -4.29
CA ASN A 31 -16.08 19.41 -5.44
C ASN A 31 -14.61 18.95 -5.36
N ASN A 32 -13.91 19.03 -6.50
CA ASN A 32 -12.48 18.72 -6.54
C ASN A 32 -11.67 19.70 -5.65
N GLY A 33 -10.63 19.20 -5.02
CA GLY A 33 -9.76 20.00 -4.14
C GLY A 33 -10.30 20.26 -2.73
N GLN A 34 -11.52 19.84 -2.39
CA GLN A 34 -12.12 20.11 -1.08
C GLN A 34 -11.52 19.30 0.08
N GLY A 35 -10.81 18.19 -0.19
CA GLY A 35 -10.15 17.38 0.83
C GLY A 35 -10.64 15.93 0.94
N LYS A 36 -11.52 15.48 0.05
CA LYS A 36 -12.05 14.10 0.03
C LYS A 36 -10.94 13.05 0.07
N THR A 37 -10.03 13.10 -0.90
CA THR A 37 -8.83 12.23 -0.96
C THR A 37 -7.96 12.36 0.28
N ASN A 38 -7.85 13.57 0.87
CA ASN A 38 -7.05 13.78 2.07
C ASN A 38 -7.66 13.07 3.28
N LEU A 39 -8.99 12.99 3.36
CA LEU A 39 -9.66 12.23 4.43
C LEU A 39 -9.47 10.71 4.24
N LEU A 40 -9.56 10.19 3.01
CA LEU A 40 -9.23 8.80 2.72
C LEU A 40 -7.76 8.49 3.03
N GLU A 41 -6.86 9.40 2.70
CA GLU A 41 -5.43 9.26 3.02
C GLU A 41 -5.20 9.21 4.54
N ALA A 42 -5.96 9.99 5.32
CA ALA A 42 -5.90 9.94 6.79
C ALA A 42 -6.33 8.56 7.32
N ILE A 43 -7.41 7.97 6.79
CA ILE A 43 -7.83 6.59 7.13
C ILE A 43 -6.74 5.59 6.74
N TRP A 44 -6.18 5.70 5.54
CA TRP A 44 -5.09 4.84 5.09
C TRP A 44 -3.87 4.88 6.01
N LEU A 45 -3.51 6.03 6.56
CA LEU A 45 -2.36 6.15 7.45
C LEU A 45 -2.49 5.32 8.74
N LEU A 46 -3.69 4.95 9.15
CA LEU A 46 -3.94 4.05 10.29
C LEU A 46 -3.38 2.64 10.06
N THR A 47 -3.11 2.25 8.81
CA THR A 47 -2.38 1.01 8.49
C THR A 47 -0.92 1.02 8.95
N GLY A 48 -0.38 2.19 9.34
CA GLY A 48 1.04 2.42 9.59
C GLY A 48 1.87 2.59 8.30
N GLY A 49 1.24 2.47 7.13
CA GLY A 49 1.84 2.64 5.82
C GLY A 49 2.25 4.08 5.52
N LYS A 50 2.97 4.28 4.40
CA LYS A 50 3.22 5.62 3.85
C LYS A 50 2.00 6.12 3.10
N SER A 51 1.91 7.44 2.87
CA SER A 51 0.91 8.00 1.97
C SER A 51 0.89 7.24 0.63
N PHE A 52 -0.30 6.85 0.17
CA PHE A 52 -0.46 6.22 -1.16
C PHE A 52 -0.23 7.23 -2.29
N ARG A 53 -0.38 8.52 -2.01
CA ARG A 53 -0.08 9.61 -2.97
C ARG A 53 1.41 9.94 -3.04
N GLY A 54 2.23 9.36 -2.17
CA GLY A 54 3.66 9.67 -2.07
C GLY A 54 3.93 10.97 -1.30
N GLY A 55 5.14 11.52 -1.43
CA GLY A 55 5.56 12.73 -0.74
C GLY A 55 6.24 12.47 0.60
N LYS A 56 6.63 13.55 1.26
CA LYS A 56 7.29 13.54 2.57
C LYS A 56 6.25 13.65 3.69
N ASP A 57 6.54 13.07 4.86
CA ASP A 57 5.65 13.15 6.02
C ASP A 57 5.30 14.60 6.41
N ALA A 58 6.21 15.56 6.21
CA ALA A 58 5.96 16.98 6.46
C ALA A 58 4.81 17.56 5.59
N GLU A 59 4.60 17.02 4.39
CA GLU A 59 3.54 17.47 3.48
C GLU A 59 2.15 17.01 3.93
N LEU A 60 2.06 16.11 4.89
CA LEU A 60 0.81 15.66 5.52
C LEU A 60 0.28 16.68 6.53
N VAL A 61 1.15 17.56 7.04
CA VAL A 61 0.79 18.61 7.99
C VAL A 61 0.24 19.81 7.23
N ARG A 62 -0.82 20.42 7.76
CA ARG A 62 -1.40 21.64 7.22
C ARG A 62 -0.37 22.76 7.17
N ARG A 63 -0.37 23.50 6.08
CA ARG A 63 0.58 24.61 5.89
C ARG A 63 0.44 25.63 7.01
N GLY A 64 1.55 25.97 7.65
CA GLY A 64 1.63 26.89 8.78
C GLY A 64 1.54 26.21 10.15
N GLU A 65 1.24 24.90 10.21
CA GLU A 65 1.16 24.15 11.44
C GLU A 65 2.43 23.31 11.69
N ALA A 66 2.73 23.06 12.95
CA ALA A 66 3.90 22.26 13.33
C ALA A 66 3.62 20.75 13.29
N PHE A 67 2.36 20.35 13.49
CA PHE A 67 1.95 18.95 13.53
C PHE A 67 0.50 18.75 13.13
N ALA A 68 0.18 17.54 12.69
CA ALA A 68 -1.17 17.02 12.49
C ALA A 68 -1.45 15.89 13.48
N VAL A 69 -2.72 15.70 13.83
CA VAL A 69 -3.20 14.63 14.71
C VAL A 69 -4.32 13.87 14.02
N LEU A 70 -4.26 12.54 14.09
CA LEU A 70 -5.33 11.62 13.70
C LEU A 70 -5.67 10.79 14.94
N GLU A 71 -6.94 10.77 15.33
CA GLU A 71 -7.45 9.90 16.38
C GLU A 71 -8.57 9.02 15.81
N ALA A 72 -8.53 7.74 16.09
CA ALA A 72 -9.47 6.79 15.51
C ALA A 72 -9.81 5.68 16.51
N ASP A 73 -11.08 5.33 16.56
CA ASP A 73 -11.53 4.10 17.21
C ASP A 73 -11.79 3.03 16.15
N THR A 74 -11.19 1.88 16.33
CA THR A 74 -11.25 0.77 15.39
C THR A 74 -11.72 -0.49 16.10
N GLN A 75 -12.39 -1.40 15.39
CA GLN A 75 -12.89 -2.65 15.95
C GLN A 75 -12.63 -3.81 14.98
N ARG A 76 -12.11 -4.90 15.50
CA ARG A 76 -11.95 -6.12 14.74
C ARG A 76 -13.29 -6.84 14.59
N ASP A 77 -13.54 -7.38 13.40
CA ASP A 77 -14.67 -8.29 13.22
C ASP A 77 -14.36 -9.63 13.88
N ARG A 78 -15.39 -10.24 14.44
CA ARG A 78 -15.34 -11.60 14.97
C ARG A 78 -16.36 -12.46 14.24
N PRO A 79 -16.16 -13.78 14.21
CA PRO A 79 -17.16 -14.70 13.65
C PRO A 79 -18.54 -14.48 14.27
N GLU A 80 -19.57 -14.75 13.49
CA GLU A 80 -20.95 -14.66 13.93
C GLU A 80 -21.19 -15.51 15.19
N GLY A 81 -21.86 -14.96 16.19
CA GLY A 81 -22.08 -15.61 17.48
C GLY A 81 -21.00 -15.35 18.56
N CYS A 82 -19.90 -14.68 18.22
CA CYS A 82 -18.92 -14.23 19.22
C CYS A 82 -19.22 -12.81 19.70
N GLU A 83 -18.88 -12.49 20.95
CA GLU A 83 -18.95 -11.13 21.43
C GLU A 83 -18.04 -10.21 20.58
N PRO A 84 -18.50 -8.96 20.27
CA PRO A 84 -17.69 -8.00 19.55
C PRO A 84 -16.31 -7.83 20.20
N ALA A 85 -15.26 -7.63 19.39
CA ALA A 85 -13.96 -7.28 19.93
C ALA A 85 -14.04 -5.90 20.61
N GLU A 86 -13.28 -5.70 21.67
CA GLU A 86 -13.15 -4.36 22.27
C GLU A 86 -12.56 -3.39 21.25
N PRO A 87 -13.08 -2.16 21.18
CA PRO A 87 -12.53 -1.12 20.34
C PRO A 87 -11.07 -0.81 20.74
N ALA A 88 -10.24 -0.56 19.74
CA ALA A 88 -8.89 -0.07 19.92
C ALA A 88 -8.81 1.40 19.53
N HIS A 89 -8.32 2.23 20.44
CA HIS A 89 -8.08 3.65 20.19
C HIS A 89 -6.69 3.87 19.63
N ILE A 90 -6.60 4.46 18.43
CA ILE A 90 -5.34 4.79 17.76
C ILE A 90 -5.19 6.30 17.73
N ARG A 91 -4.08 6.82 18.28
CA ARG A 91 -3.70 8.22 18.15
C ARG A 91 -2.39 8.31 17.35
N MET A 92 -2.41 9.00 16.21
CA MET A 92 -1.23 9.26 15.40
C MET A 92 -0.91 10.74 15.35
N THR A 93 0.37 11.07 15.52
CA THR A 93 0.89 12.44 15.36
C THR A 93 1.89 12.47 14.22
N VAL A 94 1.77 13.46 13.36
CA VAL A 94 2.69 13.75 12.26
C VAL A 94 3.34 15.09 12.53
N GLY A 95 4.65 15.13 12.76
CA GLY A 95 5.41 16.34 13.00
C GLY A 95 6.23 16.77 11.78
N THR A 96 6.27 18.09 11.53
CA THR A 96 7.21 18.69 10.55
C THR A 96 8.66 18.58 11.04
N PRO A 97 9.69 18.87 10.23
CA PRO A 97 11.09 18.88 10.68
C PRO A 97 11.34 19.83 11.84
N GLU A 98 10.58 20.92 11.94
CA GLU A 98 10.67 21.96 12.98
C GLU A 98 9.91 21.60 14.26
N ALA A 99 9.05 20.57 14.22
CA ALA A 99 8.30 20.14 15.39
C ALA A 99 9.22 19.54 16.46
N ALA A 100 8.80 19.63 17.72
CA ALA A 100 9.51 19.00 18.84
C ALA A 100 9.75 17.49 18.64
N LYS A 101 8.90 16.84 17.85
CA LYS A 101 9.01 15.40 17.52
C LYS A 101 8.74 15.17 16.01
N PRO A 102 9.76 15.31 15.14
CA PRO A 102 9.59 15.16 13.70
C PRO A 102 9.24 13.74 13.27
N GLY A 103 8.41 13.62 12.20
CA GLY A 103 7.98 12.35 11.61
C GLY A 103 6.69 11.80 12.23
N ARG A 104 6.36 10.54 11.92
CA ARG A 104 5.09 9.93 12.32
C ARG A 104 5.24 8.99 13.50
N TYR A 105 4.41 9.21 14.51
CA TYR A 105 4.32 8.38 15.71
C TYR A 105 2.89 8.01 16.00
N ALA A 106 2.66 6.83 16.53
CA ALA A 106 1.34 6.37 16.92
C ALA A 106 1.36 5.67 18.27
N ALA A 107 0.26 5.80 18.99
CA ALA A 107 -0.04 5.09 20.22
C ALA A 107 -1.34 4.30 20.04
N VAL A 108 -1.44 3.14 20.66
CA VAL A 108 -2.66 2.33 20.71
C VAL A 108 -3.07 2.19 22.18
N ASN A 109 -4.32 2.47 22.49
CA ASN A 109 -4.89 2.37 23.84
C ASN A 109 -4.06 3.10 24.91
N GLY A 110 -3.57 4.30 24.59
CA GLY A 110 -2.79 5.12 25.52
C GLY A 110 -1.35 4.63 25.78
N ALA A 111 -0.88 3.56 25.11
CA ALA A 111 0.50 3.10 25.23
C ALA A 111 1.50 4.17 24.76
N ALA A 112 2.77 4.05 25.18
CA ALA A 112 3.82 4.96 24.75
C ALA A 112 3.94 5.03 23.22
N PRO A 113 3.98 6.24 22.61
CA PRO A 113 4.01 6.40 21.16
C PRO A 113 5.26 5.77 20.54
N LYS A 114 5.06 4.93 19.54
CA LYS A 114 6.10 4.32 18.70
C LYS A 114 6.08 4.93 17.30
N ARG A 115 7.07 4.63 16.45
CA ARG A 115 6.99 5.00 15.03
C ARG A 115 5.71 4.42 14.40
N ALA A 116 5.00 5.21 13.61
CA ALA A 116 3.68 4.83 13.04
C ALA A 116 3.67 3.46 12.35
N ALA A 117 4.80 3.05 11.77
CA ALA A 117 4.94 1.72 11.20
C ALA A 117 4.80 0.54 12.20
N ALA A 118 4.73 0.80 13.51
CA ALA A 118 4.37 -0.20 14.51
C ALA A 118 2.87 -0.56 14.48
N LEU A 119 2.04 0.23 13.77
CA LEU A 119 0.63 -0.08 13.50
C LEU A 119 0.44 -1.17 12.42
N ALA A 120 1.51 -1.60 11.73
CA ALA A 120 1.41 -2.63 10.70
C ALA A 120 0.68 -3.88 11.24
N GLY A 121 -0.40 -4.28 10.56
CA GLY A 121 -1.28 -5.39 10.98
C GLY A 121 -2.38 -5.01 11.97
N SER A 122 -2.43 -3.78 12.49
CA SER A 122 -3.48 -3.35 13.43
C SER A 122 -4.76 -2.90 12.74
N PHE A 123 -4.64 -2.32 11.55
CA PHE A 123 -5.77 -1.81 10.77
C PHE A 123 -5.55 -2.14 9.28
N PRO A 124 -5.96 -3.33 8.80
CA PRO A 124 -5.83 -3.70 7.39
C PRO A 124 -6.80 -2.89 6.53
N ALA A 125 -6.28 -2.25 5.48
CA ALA A 125 -7.07 -1.51 4.51
C ALA A 125 -6.53 -1.72 3.09
N VAL A 126 -7.41 -1.60 2.10
CA VAL A 126 -7.05 -1.65 0.67
C VAL A 126 -7.55 -0.38 0.01
N VAL A 127 -6.64 0.36 -0.61
CA VAL A 127 -6.97 1.59 -1.33
C VAL A 127 -7.06 1.32 -2.83
N PHE A 128 -8.09 1.89 -3.44
CA PHE A 128 -8.27 1.99 -4.89
C PHE A 128 -8.07 3.47 -5.24
N ASP A 129 -7.14 3.76 -6.11
CA ASP A 129 -6.73 5.10 -6.49
C ASP A 129 -6.52 5.14 -8.01
N PRO A 130 -6.94 6.20 -8.75
CA PRO A 130 -6.74 6.30 -10.20
C PRO A 130 -5.27 6.13 -10.62
N GLY A 131 -4.32 6.53 -9.78
CA GLY A 131 -2.89 6.34 -10.00
C GLY A 131 -2.45 4.88 -10.07
N HIS A 132 -3.29 3.93 -9.60
CA HIS A 132 -3.02 2.49 -9.71
C HIS A 132 -2.99 1.96 -11.15
N LEU A 133 -3.46 2.71 -12.16
CA LEU A 133 -3.20 2.39 -13.57
C LEU A 133 -1.69 2.27 -13.88
N SER A 134 -0.86 2.92 -13.09
CA SER A 134 0.61 2.76 -13.14
C SER A 134 1.09 1.35 -12.79
N LEU A 135 0.29 0.51 -12.15
CA LEU A 135 0.61 -0.92 -11.93
C LEU A 135 0.71 -1.68 -13.25
N VAL A 136 -0.10 -1.30 -14.24
CA VAL A 136 -0.05 -1.91 -15.58
C VAL A 136 0.96 -1.19 -16.47
N LYS A 137 0.85 0.14 -16.63
CA LYS A 137 1.68 0.93 -17.55
C LYS A 137 3.06 1.26 -17.02
N GLY A 138 3.20 1.38 -15.71
CA GLY A 138 4.38 1.91 -15.06
C GLY A 138 5.57 0.95 -15.01
N ALA A 139 6.64 1.44 -14.42
CA ALA A 139 7.86 0.68 -14.19
C ALA A 139 7.65 -0.41 -13.11
N PRO A 140 8.51 -1.44 -13.08
CA PRO A 140 8.48 -2.53 -12.08
C PRO A 140 8.44 -2.05 -10.63
N GLU A 141 8.98 -0.88 -10.35
CA GLU A 141 9.01 -0.29 -9.00
C GLU A 141 7.60 -0.13 -8.40
N GLY A 142 6.61 0.30 -9.20
CA GLY A 142 5.21 0.44 -8.76
C GLY A 142 4.62 -0.90 -8.33
N ARG A 143 4.84 -1.95 -9.12
CA ARG A 143 4.36 -3.31 -8.82
C ARG A 143 5.05 -3.93 -7.60
N ARG A 144 6.35 -3.70 -7.41
CA ARG A 144 7.05 -4.08 -6.17
C ARG A 144 6.50 -3.35 -4.96
N LYS A 145 6.27 -2.03 -5.05
CA LYS A 145 5.67 -1.24 -3.96
C LYS A 145 4.27 -1.75 -3.61
N PHE A 146 3.47 -2.15 -4.59
CA PHE A 146 2.16 -2.77 -4.37
C PHE A 146 2.28 -4.05 -3.54
N LEU A 147 3.14 -4.99 -3.94
CA LEU A 147 3.38 -6.23 -3.18
C LEU A 147 3.91 -5.94 -1.76
N ASP A 148 4.93 -5.08 -1.66
CA ASP A 148 5.56 -4.80 -0.37
C ASP A 148 4.62 -4.05 0.58
N ALA A 149 3.73 -3.18 0.08
CA ALA A 149 2.72 -2.49 0.88
C ALA A 149 1.72 -3.48 1.49
N ALA A 150 1.19 -4.40 0.67
CA ALA A 150 0.30 -5.45 1.15
C ALA A 150 0.99 -6.35 2.19
N LEU A 151 2.19 -6.84 1.88
CA LEU A 151 2.94 -7.73 2.77
C LEU A 151 3.34 -7.07 4.09
N CYS A 152 3.65 -5.77 4.07
CA CYS A 152 3.93 -5.01 5.29
C CYS A 152 2.73 -4.92 6.24
N GLN A 153 1.51 -4.88 5.70
CA GLN A 153 0.30 -4.88 6.51
C GLN A 153 -0.05 -6.28 7.03
N LEU A 154 0.17 -7.32 6.21
CA LEU A 154 -0.29 -8.68 6.50
C LEU A 154 0.68 -9.47 7.38
N TYR A 155 1.98 -9.18 7.30
CA TYR A 155 3.02 -9.93 8.01
C TYR A 155 3.92 -9.01 8.84
N PRO A 156 3.75 -8.96 10.17
CA PRO A 156 4.50 -8.03 11.03
C PRO A 156 6.03 -8.12 10.88
N GLY A 157 6.58 -9.31 10.64
CA GLY A 157 8.01 -9.51 10.42
C GLY A 157 8.52 -9.00 9.07
N TYR A 158 7.65 -8.91 8.05
CA TYR A 158 8.04 -8.48 6.70
C TYR A 158 8.60 -7.06 6.68
N LEU A 159 7.92 -6.13 7.35
CA LEU A 159 8.36 -4.74 7.43
C LEU A 159 9.75 -4.57 8.06
N ALA A 160 10.06 -5.36 9.09
CA ALA A 160 11.37 -5.33 9.74
C ALA A 160 12.47 -5.81 8.78
N SER A 161 12.27 -6.97 8.13
CA SER A 161 13.18 -7.52 7.11
C SER A 161 13.33 -6.59 5.90
N TYR A 162 12.23 -6.01 5.42
CA TYR A 162 12.24 -5.07 4.30
C TYR A 162 13.07 -3.81 4.61
N ARG A 163 12.89 -3.23 5.80
CA ARG A 163 13.69 -2.07 6.24
C ARG A 163 15.17 -2.40 6.35
N ARG A 164 15.50 -3.58 6.88
CA ARG A 164 16.87 -4.04 6.99
C ARG A 164 17.48 -4.24 5.61
N TYR A 165 16.78 -4.92 4.70
CA TYR A 165 17.19 -5.09 3.30
C TYR A 165 17.47 -3.76 2.60
N VAL A 166 16.54 -2.80 2.68
CA VAL A 166 16.69 -1.48 2.05
C VAL A 166 17.90 -0.73 2.62
N ARG A 167 18.13 -0.79 3.94
CA ARG A 167 19.30 -0.15 4.58
C ARG A 167 20.60 -0.77 4.09
N VAL A 168 20.71 -2.10 4.08
CA VAL A 168 21.89 -2.80 3.59
C VAL A 168 22.15 -2.52 2.12
N LEU A 169 21.10 -2.49 1.29
CA LEU A 169 21.18 -2.13 -0.12
C LEU A 169 21.71 -0.70 -0.31
N GLN A 170 21.26 0.25 0.49
CA GLN A 170 21.76 1.64 0.47
C GLN A 170 23.24 1.71 0.83
N GLN A 171 23.67 0.99 1.88
CA GLN A 171 25.07 0.89 2.29
C GLN A 171 25.94 0.27 1.19
N LYS A 172 25.47 -0.84 0.60
CA LYS A 172 26.14 -1.49 -0.52
C LYS A 172 26.28 -0.54 -1.72
N ASN A 173 25.20 0.12 -2.12
CA ASN A 173 25.24 1.07 -3.24
C ASN A 173 26.14 2.28 -2.94
N ALA A 174 26.23 2.75 -1.71
CA ALA A 174 27.17 3.79 -1.32
C ALA A 174 28.63 3.31 -1.47
N LEU A 175 28.94 2.10 -1.00
CA LEU A 175 30.26 1.49 -1.13
C LEU A 175 30.65 1.27 -2.60
N LEU A 176 29.73 0.80 -3.44
CA LEU A 176 29.96 0.60 -4.87
C LEU A 176 30.23 1.91 -5.61
N ARG A 177 29.48 2.97 -5.32
CA ARG A 177 29.67 4.30 -5.94
C ARG A 177 31.05 4.92 -5.61
N HIS A 178 31.51 4.81 -4.38
CA HIS A 178 32.83 5.31 -3.99
C HIS A 178 33.97 4.54 -4.67
N SER A 179 33.71 3.31 -5.13
CA SER A 179 34.67 2.54 -5.94
C SER A 179 34.87 3.11 -7.36
N ALA A 180 33.82 3.72 -7.92
CA ALA A 180 33.88 4.36 -9.23
C ALA A 180 34.56 5.74 -9.23
N THR A 181 34.72 6.38 -8.06
CA THR A 181 35.23 7.77 -7.89
C THR A 181 36.59 7.78 -7.18
N ARG A 182 37.62 7.10 -7.58
CA ARG A 182 39.04 7.17 -7.14
C ARG A 182 39.39 7.62 -5.69
N GLN A 183 38.44 7.79 -4.75
CA GLN A 183 38.71 8.00 -3.33
C GLN A 183 38.84 6.64 -2.63
N GLU A 184 40.08 6.23 -2.39
CA GLU A 184 40.41 4.82 -2.30
C GLU A 184 40.47 4.28 -0.89
N ARG A 185 39.54 3.41 -0.57
CA ARG A 185 39.85 2.30 0.33
C ARG A 185 40.63 1.22 -0.46
N PRO A 186 41.57 0.50 0.17
CA PRO A 186 42.21 -0.65 -0.50
C PRO A 186 41.20 -1.64 -1.05
N TYR A 187 41.44 -2.18 -2.23
CA TYR A 187 40.52 -3.09 -2.92
C TYR A 187 40.14 -4.30 -2.05
N ALA A 188 41.09 -4.85 -1.30
CA ALA A 188 40.86 -5.98 -0.39
C ALA A 188 39.84 -5.63 0.71
N GLU A 189 39.93 -4.45 1.32
CA GLU A 189 39.00 -3.98 2.35
C GLU A 189 37.58 -3.80 1.79
N LYS A 190 37.48 -3.22 0.59
CA LYS A 190 36.17 -3.06 -0.10
C LYS A 190 35.52 -4.42 -0.36
N ARG A 191 36.29 -5.40 -0.80
CA ARG A 191 35.81 -6.74 -1.08
C ARG A 191 35.28 -7.41 0.17
N THR A 192 36.00 -7.33 1.29
CA THR A 192 35.56 -7.87 2.57
C THR A 192 34.26 -7.21 3.06
N LEU A 193 34.15 -5.88 2.95
CA LEU A 193 32.91 -5.17 3.30
C LEU A 193 31.74 -5.56 2.39
N LEU A 194 31.96 -5.74 1.09
CA LEU A 194 30.94 -6.21 0.17
C LEU A 194 30.47 -7.63 0.49
N GLU A 195 31.35 -8.53 0.90
CA GLU A 195 31.01 -9.89 1.32
C GLU A 195 30.09 -9.88 2.55
N VAL A 196 30.38 -9.04 3.55
CA VAL A 196 29.52 -8.87 4.74
C VAL A 196 28.15 -8.33 4.35
N LEU A 197 28.10 -7.26 3.52
CA LEU A 197 26.84 -6.68 3.06
C LEU A 197 26.04 -7.63 2.18
N ASN A 198 26.70 -8.41 1.32
CA ASN A 198 26.08 -9.41 0.47
C ASN A 198 25.47 -10.56 1.27
N THR A 199 26.14 -11.01 2.33
CA THR A 199 25.61 -12.06 3.23
C THR A 199 24.31 -11.61 3.87
N GLU A 200 24.28 -10.39 4.42
CA GLU A 200 23.09 -9.84 5.04
C GLU A 200 21.99 -9.57 4.00
N LEU A 201 22.35 -9.02 2.83
CA LEU A 201 21.41 -8.75 1.75
C LEU A 201 20.77 -10.04 1.22
N ALA A 202 21.55 -11.13 1.13
CA ALA A 202 21.06 -12.45 0.73
C ALA A 202 20.06 -12.99 1.76
N ALA A 203 20.40 -12.98 3.04
CA ALA A 203 19.53 -13.50 4.09
C ALA A 203 18.16 -12.78 4.12
N GLN A 204 18.17 -11.44 4.07
CA GLN A 204 16.92 -10.68 4.04
C GLN A 204 16.19 -10.82 2.70
N GLY A 205 16.92 -10.83 1.58
CA GLY A 205 16.35 -10.96 0.23
C GLY A 205 15.62 -12.29 0.02
N GLU A 206 16.20 -13.40 0.48
CA GLU A 206 15.57 -14.72 0.43
C GLU A 206 14.27 -14.77 1.22
N ALA A 207 14.29 -14.28 2.47
CA ALA A 207 13.11 -14.26 3.32
C ALA A 207 11.97 -13.41 2.69
N LEU A 208 12.30 -12.27 2.09
CA LEU A 208 11.33 -11.40 1.44
C LEU A 208 10.80 -11.99 0.14
N GLN A 209 11.66 -12.62 -0.68
CA GLN A 209 11.22 -13.29 -1.91
C GLN A 209 10.27 -14.45 -1.58
N GLN A 210 10.59 -15.25 -0.56
CA GLN A 210 9.75 -16.35 -0.13
C GLN A 210 8.33 -15.85 0.24
N ARG A 211 8.22 -14.77 1.01
CA ARG A 211 6.92 -14.17 1.35
C ARG A 211 6.17 -13.63 0.14
N ARG A 212 6.87 -13.01 -0.82
CA ARG A 212 6.24 -12.57 -2.09
C ARG A 212 5.68 -13.75 -2.87
N ARG A 213 6.43 -14.87 -2.97
CA ARG A 213 5.96 -16.09 -3.65
C ARG A 213 4.73 -16.67 -2.95
N GLU A 214 4.75 -16.82 -1.63
CA GLU A 214 3.62 -17.31 -0.84
C GLU A 214 2.37 -16.43 -1.04
N TYR A 215 2.53 -15.13 -0.97
CA TYR A 215 1.42 -14.20 -1.19
C TYR A 215 0.85 -14.30 -2.62
N LEU A 216 1.71 -14.45 -3.62
CA LEU A 216 1.28 -14.59 -5.01
C LEU A 216 0.51 -15.88 -5.28
N THR A 217 0.71 -16.96 -4.52
CA THR A 217 -0.12 -18.16 -4.61
C THR A 217 -1.58 -17.90 -4.22
N LEU A 218 -1.82 -16.89 -3.41
CA LEU A 218 -3.16 -16.45 -2.99
C LEU A 218 -3.72 -15.36 -3.93
N LEU A 219 -2.88 -14.39 -4.29
CA LEU A 219 -3.29 -13.22 -5.07
C LEU A 219 -3.58 -13.58 -6.54
N ALA A 220 -2.66 -14.29 -7.22
CA ALA A 220 -2.72 -14.46 -8.66
C ALA A 220 -3.97 -15.25 -9.12
N PRO A 221 -4.36 -16.39 -8.54
CA PRO A 221 -5.56 -17.10 -8.96
C PRO A 221 -6.83 -16.26 -8.81
N ARG A 222 -6.93 -15.47 -7.72
CA ARG A 222 -8.07 -14.59 -7.47
C ARG A 222 -8.14 -13.44 -8.46
N ALA A 223 -7.00 -12.80 -8.73
CA ALA A 223 -6.94 -11.73 -9.71
C ALA A 223 -7.33 -12.22 -11.10
N CYS A 224 -6.89 -13.41 -11.49
CA CYS A 224 -7.27 -14.01 -12.77
C CYS A 224 -8.78 -14.37 -12.83
N ALA A 225 -9.36 -14.89 -11.75
CA ALA A 225 -10.78 -15.15 -11.66
C ALA A 225 -11.61 -13.86 -11.75
N ASN A 226 -11.25 -12.84 -10.96
CA ASN A 226 -11.91 -11.53 -11.01
C ASN A 226 -11.85 -10.91 -12.42
N TYR A 227 -10.71 -11.05 -13.10
CA TYR A 227 -10.57 -10.54 -14.47
C TYR A 227 -11.44 -11.31 -15.46
N ALA A 228 -11.53 -12.62 -15.33
CA ALA A 228 -12.40 -13.44 -16.19
C ALA A 228 -13.87 -13.05 -16.04
N GLU A 229 -14.33 -12.75 -14.82
CA GLU A 229 -15.67 -12.23 -14.57
C GLU A 229 -15.87 -10.86 -15.22
N LEU A 230 -14.93 -9.92 -15.04
CA LEU A 230 -14.99 -8.57 -15.60
C LEU A 230 -14.93 -8.53 -17.13
N SER A 231 -14.18 -9.46 -17.74
CA SER A 231 -14.05 -9.56 -19.20
C SER A 231 -15.10 -10.49 -19.84
N HIS A 232 -16.00 -11.08 -19.02
CA HIS A 232 -16.94 -12.13 -19.46
C HIS A 232 -16.24 -13.27 -20.19
N GLY A 233 -15.00 -13.59 -19.77
CA GLY A 233 -14.20 -14.65 -20.37
C GLY A 233 -13.60 -14.33 -21.76
N ALA A 234 -13.66 -13.06 -22.19
CA ALA A 234 -13.17 -12.67 -23.52
C ALA A 234 -11.64 -12.83 -23.67
N GLU A 235 -10.91 -12.70 -22.57
CA GLU A 235 -9.44 -12.78 -22.54
C GLU A 235 -8.97 -13.46 -21.25
N ARG A 236 -7.81 -14.08 -21.30
CA ARG A 236 -7.19 -14.74 -20.15
C ARG A 236 -6.10 -13.86 -19.53
N MET A 237 -6.32 -13.44 -18.29
CA MET A 237 -5.27 -12.81 -17.50
C MET A 237 -4.35 -13.86 -16.88
N SER A 238 -3.05 -13.59 -16.88
CA SER A 238 -2.06 -14.33 -16.12
C SER A 238 -1.06 -13.40 -15.44
N ILE A 239 -0.49 -13.87 -14.32
CA ILE A 239 0.46 -13.13 -13.50
C ILE A 239 1.71 -13.98 -13.34
N ARG A 240 2.87 -13.45 -13.72
CA ARG A 240 4.16 -14.12 -13.61
C ARG A 240 5.09 -13.32 -12.71
N TYR A 241 5.69 -13.98 -11.72
CA TYR A 241 6.75 -13.38 -10.92
C TYR A 241 8.10 -13.56 -11.59
N ALA A 242 8.64 -12.47 -12.13
CA ALA A 242 9.95 -12.42 -12.78
C ALA A 242 11.05 -12.34 -11.72
N ALA A 243 11.32 -13.46 -11.09
CA ALA A 243 12.36 -13.60 -10.07
C ALA A 243 13.75 -13.62 -10.71
N GLN A 244 14.74 -13.01 -10.04
CA GLN A 244 16.13 -13.03 -10.49
C GLN A 244 16.94 -14.27 -10.04
N PHE A 245 16.47 -14.93 -9.01
CA PHE A 245 17.14 -16.09 -8.42
C PHE A 245 16.12 -17.14 -7.96
N THR A 246 16.56 -18.37 -7.93
CA THR A 246 15.82 -19.47 -7.30
C THR A 246 15.96 -19.39 -5.79
N PRO A 247 15.02 -19.96 -4.99
CA PRO A 247 15.16 -20.01 -3.55
C PRO A 247 16.53 -20.58 -3.14
N GLY A 248 17.21 -19.87 -2.23
CA GLY A 248 18.57 -20.19 -1.78
C GLY A 248 19.71 -19.72 -2.71
N GLY A 249 19.41 -19.12 -3.86
CA GLY A 249 20.39 -18.77 -4.87
C GLY A 249 20.93 -17.33 -4.83
N LEU A 250 20.39 -16.45 -3.97
CA LEU A 250 20.77 -15.03 -4.00
C LEU A 250 22.24 -14.81 -3.59
N ALA A 251 22.74 -15.55 -2.60
CA ALA A 251 24.12 -15.42 -2.16
C ALA A 251 25.12 -15.73 -3.27
N ASP A 252 24.87 -16.80 -4.05
CA ASP A 252 25.72 -17.19 -5.17
C ASP A 252 25.62 -16.19 -6.32
N LEU A 253 24.42 -15.71 -6.62
CA LEU A 253 24.19 -14.68 -7.64
C LEU A 253 24.96 -13.40 -7.31
N LEU A 254 24.90 -12.93 -6.05
CA LEU A 254 25.63 -11.74 -5.59
C LEU A 254 27.14 -11.92 -5.70
N ARG A 255 27.65 -13.12 -5.41
CA ARG A 255 29.08 -13.45 -5.55
C ARG A 255 29.50 -13.44 -7.02
N GLN A 256 28.71 -14.05 -7.90
CA GLN A 256 28.99 -14.11 -9.33
C GLN A 256 28.98 -12.73 -9.99
N ARG A 257 28.10 -11.84 -9.55
CA ARG A 257 27.94 -10.51 -10.14
C ARG A 257 28.77 -9.42 -9.47
N GLN A 258 29.58 -9.74 -8.46
CA GLN A 258 30.31 -8.75 -7.65
C GLN A 258 31.23 -7.84 -8.49
N GLU A 259 31.98 -8.39 -9.43
CA GLU A 259 32.87 -7.60 -10.29
C GLU A 259 32.08 -6.69 -11.27
N GLU A 260 30.94 -7.15 -11.73
CA GLU A 260 30.04 -6.36 -12.58
C GLU A 260 29.42 -5.20 -11.79
N GLU A 261 28.99 -5.43 -10.53
CA GLU A 261 28.47 -4.42 -9.62
C GLU A 261 29.52 -3.35 -9.24
N LEU A 262 30.78 -3.78 -9.04
CA LEU A 262 31.91 -2.87 -8.80
C LEU A 262 32.14 -1.93 -9.99
N ARG A 263 32.04 -2.44 -11.23
CA ARG A 263 32.15 -1.62 -12.44
C ARG A 263 30.93 -0.72 -12.65
N ALA A 264 29.73 -1.22 -12.37
CA ALA A 264 28.47 -0.49 -12.55
C ALA A 264 28.22 0.57 -11.45
N GLY A 265 28.93 0.51 -10.31
CA GLY A 265 28.75 1.40 -9.18
C GLY A 265 27.40 1.25 -8.46
N GLN A 266 26.71 0.13 -8.66
CA GLN A 266 25.39 -0.15 -8.06
C GLN A 266 25.10 -1.64 -7.98
N SER A 267 24.19 -2.02 -7.07
CA SER A 267 23.71 -3.40 -7.00
C SER A 267 22.85 -3.76 -8.21
N LEU A 268 23.15 -4.87 -8.84
CA LEU A 268 22.48 -5.39 -10.04
C LEU A 268 21.54 -6.57 -9.74
N CYS A 269 21.65 -7.16 -8.55
CA CYS A 269 20.94 -8.38 -8.16
C CYS A 269 20.16 -8.20 -6.88
N GLY A 270 19.03 -8.89 -6.76
CA GLY A 270 18.20 -8.95 -5.57
C GLY A 270 16.75 -8.60 -5.83
N ILE A 271 15.92 -8.70 -4.78
CA ILE A 271 14.46 -8.49 -4.87
C ILE A 271 14.04 -7.09 -5.39
N HIS A 272 14.92 -6.10 -5.29
CA HIS A 272 14.70 -4.76 -5.83
C HIS A 272 14.82 -4.66 -7.36
N ARG A 273 15.22 -5.74 -8.03
CA ARG A 273 15.31 -5.88 -9.49
C ARG A 273 14.25 -6.83 -10.08
N GLU A 274 13.48 -7.50 -9.23
CA GLU A 274 12.42 -8.41 -9.65
C GLU A 274 11.17 -7.66 -10.12
N ASP A 275 10.26 -8.37 -10.78
CA ASP A 275 9.02 -7.78 -11.29
C ASP A 275 7.82 -8.73 -11.14
N LEU A 276 6.63 -8.14 -11.22
CA LEU A 276 5.36 -8.84 -11.37
C LEU A 276 4.82 -8.54 -12.77
N GLU A 277 4.95 -9.49 -13.67
CA GLU A 277 4.49 -9.34 -15.04
C GLU A 277 2.99 -9.65 -15.14
N LEU A 278 2.25 -8.72 -15.72
CA LEU A 278 0.81 -8.83 -15.95
C LEU A 278 0.60 -9.10 -17.44
N LEU A 279 -0.03 -10.22 -17.77
CA LEU A 279 -0.22 -10.66 -19.13
C LEU A 279 -1.71 -10.83 -19.43
N LEU A 280 -2.12 -10.51 -20.66
CA LEU A 280 -3.43 -10.82 -21.24
C LEU A 280 -3.18 -11.66 -22.50
N ASP A 281 -3.80 -12.83 -22.58
CA ASP A 281 -3.55 -13.82 -23.65
C ASP A 281 -2.06 -14.02 -23.95
N ASP A 282 -1.29 -14.19 -22.86
CA ASP A 282 0.16 -14.35 -22.86
C ASP A 282 0.97 -13.16 -23.42
N GLN A 283 0.31 -12.00 -23.68
CA GLN A 283 0.96 -10.77 -24.11
C GLN A 283 1.09 -9.77 -22.95
N PRO A 284 2.20 -9.01 -22.85
CA PRO A 284 2.37 -8.02 -21.80
C PRO A 284 1.26 -6.95 -21.79
N ALA A 285 0.45 -6.91 -20.74
CA ALA A 285 -0.63 -5.95 -20.60
C ALA A 285 -0.15 -4.49 -20.68
N ARG A 286 1.09 -4.22 -20.26
CA ARG A 286 1.71 -2.89 -20.38
C ARG A 286 1.73 -2.35 -21.81
N VAL A 287 1.90 -3.24 -22.80
CA VAL A 287 2.08 -2.86 -24.20
C VAL A 287 0.77 -2.94 -24.98
N TYR A 288 0.00 -3.99 -24.76
CA TYR A 288 -1.11 -4.36 -25.62
C TYR A 288 -2.50 -4.08 -25.03
N ALA A 289 -2.62 -3.92 -23.70
CA ALA A 289 -3.92 -3.71 -23.10
C ALA A 289 -4.50 -2.30 -23.41
N SER A 290 -5.77 -2.26 -23.83
CA SER A 290 -6.56 -1.04 -23.94
C SER A 290 -6.74 -0.38 -22.56
N GLN A 291 -7.19 0.87 -22.52
CA GLN A 291 -7.45 1.55 -21.25
C GLN A 291 -8.49 0.81 -20.40
N GLY A 292 -9.56 0.31 -21.04
CA GLY A 292 -10.59 -0.48 -20.35
C GLY A 292 -10.03 -1.78 -19.75
N GLN A 293 -9.22 -2.54 -20.52
CA GLN A 293 -8.52 -3.73 -20.04
C GLN A 293 -7.58 -3.42 -18.86
N GLN A 294 -6.83 -2.32 -18.94
CA GLN A 294 -5.94 -1.91 -17.85
C GLN A 294 -6.72 -1.60 -16.56
N ARG A 295 -7.86 -0.92 -16.66
CA ARG A 295 -8.77 -0.70 -15.51
C ARG A 295 -9.28 -2.01 -14.93
N SER A 296 -9.70 -2.96 -15.79
CA SER A 296 -10.11 -4.30 -15.34
C SER A 296 -8.98 -5.05 -14.64
N VAL A 297 -7.74 -5.00 -15.16
CA VAL A 297 -6.56 -5.62 -14.52
C VAL A 297 -6.31 -5.02 -13.14
N VAL A 298 -6.33 -3.69 -13.01
CA VAL A 298 -6.12 -3.01 -11.72
C VAL A 298 -7.23 -3.37 -10.73
N LEU A 299 -8.48 -3.31 -11.16
CA LEU A 299 -9.62 -3.67 -10.32
C LEU A 299 -9.52 -5.12 -9.83
N SER A 300 -9.19 -6.05 -10.73
CA SER A 300 -9.00 -7.46 -10.42
C SER A 300 -7.90 -7.70 -9.39
N LEU A 301 -6.76 -7.01 -9.54
CA LEU A 301 -5.64 -7.08 -8.58
C LEU A 301 -6.03 -6.53 -7.20
N LYS A 302 -6.73 -5.41 -7.15
CA LYS A 302 -7.12 -4.77 -5.88
C LYS A 302 -8.19 -5.56 -5.14
N MET A 303 -9.15 -6.14 -5.86
CA MET A 303 -10.13 -7.05 -5.27
C MET A 303 -9.47 -8.34 -4.77
N ALA A 304 -8.51 -8.88 -5.51
CA ALA A 304 -7.73 -10.03 -5.08
C ALA A 304 -6.87 -9.72 -3.84
N GLU A 305 -6.29 -8.52 -3.74
CA GLU A 305 -5.58 -8.03 -2.55
C GLU A 305 -6.49 -8.02 -1.32
N ALA A 306 -7.72 -7.50 -1.45
CA ALA A 306 -8.70 -7.49 -0.36
C ALA A 306 -9.09 -8.91 0.08
N ALA A 307 -9.34 -9.81 -0.88
CA ALA A 307 -9.67 -11.21 -0.60
C ALA A 307 -8.50 -11.99 0.02
N ALA A 308 -7.27 -11.75 -0.44
CA ALA A 308 -6.07 -12.36 0.15
C ALA A 308 -5.83 -11.84 1.57
N ALA A 309 -6.03 -10.54 1.82
CA ALA A 309 -5.97 -9.97 3.15
C ALA A 309 -6.98 -10.62 4.09
N ALA A 310 -8.23 -10.75 3.68
CA ALA A 310 -9.27 -11.41 4.46
C ALA A 310 -8.91 -12.86 4.81
N GLN A 311 -8.36 -13.61 3.85
CA GLN A 311 -7.96 -15.00 4.10
C GLN A 311 -6.79 -15.11 5.10
N ILE A 312 -5.82 -14.18 5.04
CA ILE A 312 -4.63 -14.21 5.90
C ILE A 312 -4.97 -13.73 7.31
N THR A 313 -5.80 -12.68 7.44
CA THR A 313 -6.10 -12.05 8.74
C THR A 313 -7.34 -12.63 9.42
N GLY A 314 -8.20 -13.35 8.68
CA GLY A 314 -9.48 -13.85 9.17
C GLY A 314 -10.57 -12.76 9.24
N GLU A 315 -10.32 -11.54 8.73
CA GLU A 315 -11.26 -10.42 8.75
C GLU A 315 -11.15 -9.59 7.46
N HIS A 316 -12.27 -9.02 7.00
CA HIS A 316 -12.26 -8.16 5.82
C HIS A 316 -11.48 -6.87 6.08
N PRO A 317 -10.58 -6.44 5.18
CA PRO A 317 -9.96 -5.14 5.25
C PRO A 317 -10.98 -4.03 4.96
N VAL A 318 -10.73 -2.83 5.46
CA VAL A 318 -11.47 -1.63 5.07
C VAL A 318 -11.13 -1.28 3.62
N LEU A 319 -12.14 -0.96 2.81
CA LEU A 319 -11.96 -0.54 1.42
C LEU A 319 -12.02 0.98 1.29
N LEU A 320 -11.05 1.56 0.60
CA LEU A 320 -10.94 3.00 0.37
C LEU A 320 -10.93 3.24 -1.15
N LEU A 321 -12.01 3.82 -1.68
CA LEU A 321 -12.20 4.07 -3.10
C LEU A 321 -12.12 5.57 -3.38
N ASP A 322 -11.00 6.03 -3.93
CA ASP A 322 -10.76 7.43 -4.24
C ASP A 322 -11.12 7.73 -5.70
N ASP A 323 -12.29 8.31 -5.92
CA ASP A 323 -12.83 8.76 -7.23
C ASP A 323 -12.83 7.67 -8.33
N VAL A 324 -12.84 6.39 -7.94
CA VAL A 324 -12.70 5.26 -8.86
C VAL A 324 -13.98 5.00 -9.63
N LEU A 325 -15.15 5.20 -9.01
CA LEU A 325 -16.43 4.88 -9.63
C LEU A 325 -16.72 5.75 -10.85
N SER A 326 -16.27 7.01 -10.85
CA SER A 326 -16.43 7.93 -11.98
C SER A 326 -15.67 7.49 -13.25
N GLU A 327 -14.63 6.66 -13.08
CA GLU A 327 -13.81 6.17 -14.18
C GLU A 327 -14.26 4.81 -14.74
N LEU A 328 -15.25 4.17 -14.12
CA LEU A 328 -15.74 2.85 -14.49
C LEU A 328 -17.02 2.94 -15.33
N ASP A 329 -17.15 2.04 -16.31
CA ASP A 329 -18.44 1.78 -16.96
C ASP A 329 -19.39 1.05 -16.00
N GLU A 330 -20.65 0.96 -16.40
CA GLU A 330 -21.74 0.43 -15.55
C GLU A 330 -21.49 -1.03 -15.14
N GLY A 331 -20.96 -1.88 -16.03
CA GLY A 331 -20.66 -3.28 -15.72
C GLY A 331 -19.59 -3.40 -14.64
N ARG A 332 -18.49 -2.65 -14.75
CA ARG A 332 -17.41 -2.63 -13.74
C ARG A 332 -17.87 -2.02 -12.42
N LYS A 333 -18.70 -0.96 -12.45
CA LYS A 333 -19.30 -0.38 -11.24
C LYS A 333 -20.14 -1.44 -10.52
N GLN A 334 -21.04 -2.11 -11.21
CA GLN A 334 -21.91 -3.12 -10.63
C GLN A 334 -21.10 -4.28 -10.03
N TYR A 335 -20.06 -4.72 -10.71
CA TYR A 335 -19.14 -5.73 -10.19
C TYR A 335 -18.49 -5.26 -8.88
N LEU A 336 -17.91 -4.04 -8.86
CA LEU A 336 -17.26 -3.50 -7.68
C LEU A 336 -18.23 -3.36 -6.51
N LEU A 337 -19.43 -2.81 -6.74
CA LEU A 337 -20.48 -2.68 -5.73
C LEU A 337 -20.90 -4.04 -5.13
N THR A 338 -20.96 -5.08 -5.96
CA THR A 338 -21.24 -6.45 -5.48
C THR A 338 -20.12 -6.97 -4.58
N CYS A 339 -18.87 -6.71 -4.96
CA CYS A 339 -17.71 -7.13 -4.18
C CYS A 339 -17.51 -6.34 -2.85
N MET A 340 -18.15 -5.18 -2.74
CA MET A 340 -18.08 -4.32 -1.53
C MET A 340 -19.03 -4.77 -0.42
N LYS A 341 -20.04 -5.58 -0.72
CA LYS A 341 -21.01 -6.06 0.28
C LYS A 341 -20.29 -6.71 1.46
N GLU A 342 -20.82 -6.49 2.67
CA GLU A 342 -20.31 -6.99 3.94
C GLU A 342 -18.93 -6.40 4.35
N LYS A 343 -18.40 -5.44 3.60
CA LYS A 343 -17.13 -4.78 3.89
C LYS A 343 -17.35 -3.31 4.18
N GLN A 344 -16.73 -2.79 5.21
CA GLN A 344 -16.75 -1.35 5.41
C GLN A 344 -15.97 -0.67 4.28
N THR A 345 -16.66 0.18 3.55
CA THR A 345 -16.17 0.84 2.35
C THR A 345 -16.37 2.34 2.42
N PHE A 346 -15.33 3.08 2.11
CA PHE A 346 -15.33 4.53 1.96
C PHE A 346 -15.17 4.87 0.48
N VAL A 347 -16.09 5.71 -0.03
CA VAL A 347 -16.08 6.14 -1.42
C VAL A 347 -16.01 7.66 -1.48
N THR A 348 -15.10 8.21 -2.28
CA THR A 348 -15.16 9.63 -2.62
C THR A 348 -15.82 9.81 -3.97
N SER A 349 -16.67 10.84 -4.11
CA SER A 349 -17.34 11.21 -5.37
C SER A 349 -17.44 12.71 -5.50
N CYS A 350 -17.47 13.19 -6.74
CA CYS A 350 -17.82 14.58 -7.05
C CYS A 350 -19.33 14.77 -7.14
N ASP A 351 -20.09 13.69 -7.40
CA ASP A 351 -21.56 13.67 -7.51
C ASP A 351 -22.14 12.94 -6.30
N ASP A 352 -23.08 13.56 -5.61
CA ASP A 352 -23.82 12.99 -4.48
C ASP A 352 -25.12 12.29 -4.91
N THR A 353 -25.64 12.61 -6.09
CA THR A 353 -26.96 12.15 -6.54
C THR A 353 -27.03 10.63 -6.74
N GLU A 354 -25.93 10.00 -7.14
CA GLU A 354 -25.83 8.55 -7.33
C GLU A 354 -25.98 7.78 -6.01
N PHE A 355 -25.60 8.41 -4.89
CA PHE A 355 -25.50 7.76 -3.59
C PHE A 355 -26.61 8.17 -2.58
N LEU A 356 -27.39 9.23 -2.87
CA LEU A 356 -28.51 9.66 -2.01
C LEU A 356 -29.61 8.59 -1.84
N LYS A 357 -29.58 7.54 -2.67
CA LYS A 357 -30.54 6.43 -2.63
C LYS A 357 -29.95 5.14 -2.01
N THR A 358 -28.72 5.22 -1.49
CA THR A 358 -28.07 4.06 -0.85
C THR A 358 -28.30 4.11 0.65
N ASP A 359 -28.32 2.94 1.31
CA ASP A 359 -28.42 2.83 2.78
C ASP A 359 -27.10 3.23 3.50
N GLY A 360 -26.22 3.99 2.83
CA GLY A 360 -24.92 4.42 3.35
C GLY A 360 -24.98 5.78 4.03
N GLU A 361 -23.99 6.05 4.89
CA GLU A 361 -23.79 7.38 5.47
C GLU A 361 -23.17 8.31 4.42
N VAL A 362 -23.77 9.48 4.22
CA VAL A 362 -23.29 10.48 3.25
C VAL A 362 -22.74 11.70 3.98
N TYR A 363 -21.54 12.09 3.63
CA TYR A 363 -20.86 13.28 4.13
C TYR A 363 -20.49 14.21 2.98
N ARG A 364 -20.58 15.52 3.22
CA ARG A 364 -20.12 16.55 2.28
C ARG A 364 -18.86 17.21 2.81
N MET A 365 -17.82 17.20 1.97
CA MET A 365 -16.56 17.90 2.23
C MET A 365 -16.56 19.23 1.49
N ASP A 366 -16.43 20.33 2.23
CA ASP A 366 -16.32 21.68 1.68
C ASP A 366 -15.23 22.47 2.40
N GLY A 367 -14.26 23.00 1.65
CA GLY A 367 -13.14 23.77 2.19
C GLY A 367 -12.34 23.08 3.31
N GLY A 368 -12.30 21.74 3.35
CA GLY A 368 -11.65 20.98 4.42
C GLY A 368 -12.52 20.78 5.67
N VAL A 369 -13.80 21.14 5.61
CA VAL A 369 -14.80 20.89 6.66
C VAL A 369 -15.72 19.75 6.21
N LEU A 370 -15.99 18.80 7.11
CA LEU A 370 -16.83 17.64 6.86
C LEU A 370 -18.18 17.82 7.56
N ASN A 371 -19.27 17.71 6.80
CA ASN A 371 -20.63 17.79 7.31
C ASN A 371 -21.41 16.53 6.91
N ARG A 372 -22.19 15.96 7.83
CA ARG A 372 -23.12 14.87 7.51
C ARG A 372 -24.31 15.43 6.75
N VAL A 373 -24.77 14.75 5.69
CA VAL A 373 -25.89 15.18 4.83
C VAL A 373 -27.18 14.55 5.30
#